data_4c31de3e69419d69659325c242940942
#
_entry.id   4c31de3e69419d69659325c242940942
#
_cell.length_a   1.000
_cell.length_b   1.000
_cell.length_c   1.000
_cell.angle_alpha   90.00
_cell.angle_beta   90.00
_cell.angle_gamma   90.00
#
_symmetry.space_group_name_H-M   'P 1'
#
loop_
_entity.id
_entity.type
_entity.pdbx_description
1 polymer ?
#
loop_
_entity_poly.entity_id
_entity_poly.type
_entity_poly.pdbx_seq_one_letter_code
_entity_poly.pdbx_strand_id
1 'polypeptide(L)'
;MNIPETYNQLDQWTTVMFLYNSALKAINTKIEILNNEFIHLYNYNPIEHIKSRLKTPESIVKKLKRGGYEVTIPNMIEHLSDIAGIRIICSFSPDIYRIAEMIARQSDVTVLVVKDYIKNPKPNGYKSYHMVVTIPIYLSDGPVDTKVEIQIRTIAMDFWASLEHKIYYKFEGNAPDYLEQELKACADMADMLDNKMFSLNQAITKIAEEQAKEKEAAKVAEEMKKAEREDVPAGNEQEPKDGKRSGESASGNRKEA
;
A
#
# COMPACT_ATOMS: atom_id res chain seq x y z
N MET A 1 -20.10 14.11 18.81
CA MET A 1 -20.70 14.80 17.64
C MET A 1 -21.87 15.61 18.17
N ASN A 2 -21.76 16.93 18.20
CA ASN A 2 -22.87 17.82 18.59
C ASN A 2 -23.59 18.24 17.29
N ILE A 3 -24.79 17.69 17.06
CA ILE A 3 -25.65 18.09 15.95
C ILE A 3 -26.49 19.27 16.45
N PRO A 4 -26.58 20.39 15.69
CA PRO A 4 -27.41 21.52 16.08
C PRO A 4 -28.86 21.08 16.32
N GLU A 5 -29.47 21.53 17.43
CA GLU A 5 -30.85 21.16 17.84
C GLU A 5 -31.95 21.69 16.91
N THR A 6 -31.59 22.55 15.97
CA THR A 6 -32.52 23.23 15.05
C THR A 6 -33.08 22.38 13.92
N TYR A 7 -32.57 21.13 13.74
CA TYR A 7 -33.04 20.24 12.67
C TYR A 7 -34.13 19.29 13.16
N ASN A 8 -35.18 19.11 12.37
CA ASN A 8 -36.14 18.04 12.60
C ASN A 8 -35.50 16.67 12.42
N GLN A 9 -36.11 15.55 12.85
CA GLN A 9 -35.48 14.23 12.82
C GLN A 9 -35.02 13.78 11.43
N LEU A 10 -35.74 14.18 10.37
CA LEU A 10 -35.38 13.85 8.99
C LEU A 10 -34.15 14.64 8.52
N ASP A 11 -34.07 15.92 8.90
CA ASP A 11 -32.92 16.77 8.61
C ASP A 11 -31.68 16.32 9.39
N GLN A 12 -31.87 15.89 10.65
CA GLN A 12 -30.78 15.34 11.46
C GLN A 12 -30.19 14.07 10.82
N TRP A 13 -31.02 13.15 10.32
CA TRP A 13 -30.56 11.95 9.63
C TRP A 13 -29.73 12.32 8.40
N THR A 14 -30.26 13.19 7.55
CA THR A 14 -29.59 13.64 6.33
C THR A 14 -28.25 14.32 6.64
N THR A 15 -28.23 15.16 7.67
CA THR A 15 -27.02 15.84 8.15
C THR A 15 -25.96 14.84 8.63
N VAL A 16 -26.36 13.84 9.43
CA VAL A 16 -25.43 12.82 9.91
C VAL A 16 -24.86 11.99 8.76
N MET A 17 -25.70 11.57 7.82
CA MET A 17 -25.22 10.79 6.66
C MET A 17 -24.32 11.63 5.75
N PHE A 18 -24.58 12.93 5.62
CA PHE A 18 -23.68 13.87 4.93
C PHE A 18 -22.31 13.93 5.61
N LEU A 19 -22.24 14.01 6.96
CA LEU A 19 -20.99 14.02 7.70
C LEU A 19 -20.20 12.73 7.48
N TYR A 20 -20.82 11.57 7.57
CA TYR A 20 -20.16 10.29 7.31
C TYR A 20 -19.66 10.17 5.86
N ASN A 21 -20.44 10.67 4.88
CA ASN A 21 -19.99 10.70 3.49
C ASN A 21 -18.80 11.65 3.29
N SER A 22 -18.82 12.81 3.96
CA SER A 22 -17.69 13.75 3.94
C SER A 22 -16.43 13.17 4.57
N ALA A 23 -16.60 12.43 5.68
CA ALA A 23 -15.51 11.71 6.34
C ALA A 23 -14.89 10.65 5.41
N LEU A 24 -15.71 9.88 4.68
CA LEU A 24 -15.20 8.93 3.69
C LEU A 24 -14.37 9.63 2.60
N LYS A 25 -14.84 10.75 2.06
CA LYS A 25 -14.12 11.51 1.04
C LYS A 25 -12.78 12.02 1.59
N ALA A 26 -12.78 12.61 2.78
CA ALA A 26 -11.58 13.14 3.41
C ALA A 26 -10.52 12.06 3.66
N ILE A 27 -10.92 10.91 4.22
CA ILE A 27 -10.00 9.78 4.47
C ILE A 27 -9.52 9.16 3.15
N ASN A 28 -10.38 8.97 2.15
CA ASN A 28 -9.97 8.45 0.85
C ASN A 28 -8.88 9.34 0.22
N THR A 29 -9.08 10.66 0.21
CA THR A 29 -8.09 11.61 -0.31
C THR A 29 -6.77 11.51 0.46
N LYS A 30 -6.80 11.38 1.80
CA LYS A 30 -5.59 11.18 2.61
C LYS A 30 -4.85 9.90 2.24
N ILE A 31 -5.57 8.78 2.11
CA ILE A 31 -4.97 7.50 1.74
C ILE A 31 -4.36 7.57 0.33
N GLU A 32 -5.03 8.21 -0.62
CA GLU A 32 -4.51 8.42 -1.97
C GLU A 32 -3.22 9.27 -1.97
N ILE A 33 -3.18 10.34 -1.19
CA ILE A 33 -1.99 11.18 -1.03
C ILE A 33 -0.84 10.37 -0.44
N LEU A 34 -1.08 9.64 0.66
CA LEU A 34 -0.08 8.81 1.32
C LEU A 34 0.44 7.70 0.39
N ASN A 35 -0.43 7.09 -0.41
CA ASN A 35 -0.04 6.09 -1.40
C ASN A 35 0.84 6.68 -2.50
N ASN A 36 0.48 7.86 -3.01
CA ASN A 36 1.26 8.55 -4.04
C ASN A 36 2.62 8.99 -3.52
N GLU A 37 2.70 9.50 -2.28
CA GLU A 37 3.95 9.81 -1.59
C GLU A 37 4.83 8.56 -1.49
N PHE A 38 4.25 7.42 -1.10
CA PHE A 38 4.97 6.17 -0.96
C PHE A 38 5.53 5.68 -2.30
N ILE A 39 4.73 5.73 -3.36
CA ILE A 39 5.17 5.40 -4.73
C ILE A 39 6.33 6.31 -5.15
N HIS A 40 6.22 7.62 -4.88
CA HIS A 40 7.25 8.59 -5.23
C HIS A 40 8.59 8.33 -4.51
N LEU A 41 8.54 8.00 -3.22
CA LEU A 41 9.74 7.79 -2.40
C LEU A 41 10.41 6.44 -2.63
N TYR A 42 9.62 5.38 -2.87
CA TYR A 42 10.11 4.00 -2.86
C TYR A 42 9.95 3.27 -4.20
N ASN A 43 9.37 3.93 -5.21
CA ASN A 43 9.05 3.33 -6.52
C ASN A 43 8.29 1.99 -6.39
N TYR A 44 7.39 1.91 -5.38
CA TYR A 44 6.61 0.74 -5.04
C TYR A 44 5.19 1.15 -4.63
N ASN A 45 4.18 0.45 -5.16
CA ASN A 45 2.77 0.68 -4.82
C ASN A 45 2.29 -0.37 -3.79
N PRO A 46 2.09 0.00 -2.50
CA PRO A 46 1.62 -0.92 -1.48
C PRO A 46 0.11 -1.18 -1.54
N ILE A 47 -0.67 -0.30 -2.19
CA ILE A 47 -2.14 -0.38 -2.24
C ILE A 47 -2.62 -0.78 -3.62
N GLU A 48 -3.27 -1.93 -3.72
CA GLU A 48 -3.87 -2.43 -4.96
C GLU A 48 -5.18 -1.70 -5.29
N HIS A 49 -6.05 -1.56 -4.30
CA HIS A 49 -7.28 -0.78 -4.44
C HIS A 49 -7.91 -0.40 -3.10
N ILE A 50 -8.77 0.61 -3.15
CA ILE A 50 -9.54 1.12 -2.02
C ILE A 50 -11.02 1.00 -2.36
N LYS A 51 -11.82 0.50 -1.42
CA LYS A 51 -13.28 0.46 -1.50
C LYS A 51 -13.86 1.16 -0.29
N SER A 52 -14.75 2.11 -0.51
CA SER A 52 -15.48 2.79 0.54
C SER A 52 -16.98 2.59 0.41
N ARG A 53 -17.67 2.57 1.54
CA ARG A 53 -19.12 2.46 1.57
C ARG A 53 -19.72 3.19 2.77
N LEU A 54 -20.88 3.75 2.58
CA LEU A 54 -21.80 4.07 3.67
C LEU A 54 -22.70 2.88 3.95
N LYS A 55 -22.97 2.63 5.22
CA LYS A 55 -23.92 1.61 5.65
C LYS A 55 -25.35 2.07 5.33
N THR A 56 -26.16 1.18 4.76
CA THR A 56 -27.54 1.52 4.42
C THR A 56 -28.40 1.71 5.67
N PRO A 57 -29.46 2.55 5.61
CA PRO A 57 -30.38 2.77 6.73
C PRO A 57 -30.91 1.47 7.32
N GLU A 58 -31.31 0.50 6.49
CA GLU A 58 -31.83 -0.81 6.92
C GLU A 58 -30.78 -1.59 7.70
N SER A 59 -29.52 -1.54 7.25
CA SER A 59 -28.40 -2.19 7.90
C SER A 59 -28.04 -1.56 9.24
N ILE A 60 -28.21 -0.23 9.37
CA ILE A 60 -28.04 0.51 10.62
C ILE A 60 -29.12 0.08 11.63
N VAL A 61 -30.39 0.11 11.23
CA VAL A 61 -31.53 -0.31 12.05
C VAL A 61 -31.36 -1.77 12.51
N LYS A 62 -31.04 -2.68 11.59
CA LYS A 62 -30.81 -4.10 11.89
C LYS A 62 -29.67 -4.27 12.93
N LYS A 63 -28.59 -3.50 12.80
CA LYS A 63 -27.44 -3.61 13.71
C LYS A 63 -27.75 -3.06 15.10
N LEU A 64 -28.45 -1.92 15.20
CA LEU A 64 -28.90 -1.38 16.49
C LEU A 64 -29.82 -2.36 17.21
N LYS A 65 -30.87 -2.85 16.53
CA LYS A 65 -31.81 -3.83 17.10
C LYS A 65 -31.09 -5.11 17.59
N ARG A 66 -30.14 -5.64 16.80
CA ARG A 66 -29.33 -6.81 17.20
C ARG A 66 -28.47 -6.54 18.43
N GLY A 67 -28.02 -5.29 18.61
CA GLY A 67 -27.28 -4.86 19.81
C GLY A 67 -28.16 -4.54 21.01
N GLY A 68 -29.50 -4.61 20.88
CA GLY A 68 -30.44 -4.26 21.96
C GLY A 68 -30.62 -2.75 22.16
N TYR A 69 -30.21 -1.95 21.17
CA TYR A 69 -30.30 -0.49 21.24
C TYR A 69 -31.56 0.04 20.55
N GLU A 70 -32.11 1.09 21.11
CA GLU A 70 -33.18 1.85 20.48
C GLU A 70 -32.70 2.52 19.19
N VAL A 71 -33.56 2.60 18.18
CA VAL A 71 -33.22 3.15 16.85
C VAL A 71 -33.30 4.67 16.91
N THR A 72 -32.25 5.28 17.44
CA THR A 72 -32.09 6.74 17.55
C THR A 72 -30.75 7.18 16.94
N ILE A 73 -30.65 8.43 16.52
CA ILE A 73 -29.40 9.01 16.02
C ILE A 73 -28.29 9.00 17.06
N PRO A 74 -28.52 9.39 18.33
CA PRO A 74 -27.50 9.27 19.37
C PRO A 74 -26.95 7.85 19.50
N ASN A 75 -27.82 6.83 19.60
CA ASN A 75 -27.40 5.43 19.70
C ASN A 75 -26.63 4.97 18.45
N MET A 76 -27.02 5.43 17.27
CA MET A 76 -26.30 5.17 16.03
C MET A 76 -24.87 5.71 16.08
N ILE A 77 -24.70 6.96 16.50
CA ILE A 77 -23.38 7.61 16.58
C ILE A 77 -22.52 6.96 17.67
N GLU A 78 -23.12 6.62 18.81
CA GLU A 78 -22.39 6.05 19.96
C GLU A 78 -21.95 4.61 19.70
N HIS A 79 -22.88 3.75 19.31
CA HIS A 79 -22.68 2.29 19.30
C HIS A 79 -22.23 1.71 17.93
N LEU A 80 -22.36 2.46 16.82
CA LEU A 80 -21.91 2.00 15.52
C LEU A 80 -20.64 2.69 15.08
N SER A 81 -19.61 1.89 14.78
CA SER A 81 -18.32 2.39 14.26
C SER A 81 -18.17 2.25 12.75
N ASP A 82 -19.06 1.47 12.11
CA ASP A 82 -18.95 1.05 10.71
C ASP A 82 -20.01 1.68 9.79
N ILE A 83 -20.52 2.86 10.15
CA ILE A 83 -21.43 3.64 9.30
C ILE A 83 -20.68 4.12 8.06
N ALA A 84 -19.52 4.73 8.26
CA ALA A 84 -18.54 4.99 7.22
C ALA A 84 -17.46 3.91 7.26
N GLY A 85 -17.32 3.13 6.20
CA GLY A 85 -16.35 2.03 6.12
C GLY A 85 -15.45 2.17 4.91
N ILE A 86 -14.15 1.99 5.12
CA ILE A 86 -13.13 1.93 4.07
C ILE A 86 -12.45 0.58 4.15
N ARG A 87 -12.19 -0.02 2.98
CA ARG A 87 -11.38 -1.22 2.84
C ARG A 87 -10.21 -0.92 1.93
N ILE A 88 -9.01 -1.12 2.45
CA ILE A 88 -7.74 -0.98 1.74
C ILE A 88 -7.22 -2.39 1.49
N ILE A 89 -6.89 -2.69 0.23
CA ILE A 89 -6.28 -3.95 -0.15
C ILE A 89 -4.83 -3.67 -0.51
N CYS A 90 -3.93 -4.32 0.24
CA CYS A 90 -2.49 -4.24 0.06
C CYS A 90 -1.95 -5.47 -0.67
N SER A 91 -0.79 -5.32 -1.30
CA SER A 91 -0.09 -6.41 -1.96
C SER A 91 0.38 -7.46 -0.96
N PHE A 92 1.01 -7.05 0.15
CA PHE A 92 1.62 -7.95 1.14
C PHE A 92 1.29 -7.55 2.59
N SER A 93 1.39 -8.54 3.50
CA SER A 93 1.09 -8.33 4.92
C SER A 93 1.88 -7.20 5.61
N PRO A 94 3.18 -6.96 5.35
CA PRO A 94 3.89 -5.82 5.95
C PRO A 94 3.33 -4.46 5.54
N ASP A 95 2.77 -4.34 4.33
CA ASP A 95 2.20 -3.09 3.85
C ASP A 95 0.97 -2.68 4.65
N ILE A 96 0.21 -3.65 5.18
CA ILE A 96 -0.94 -3.42 6.05
C ILE A 96 -0.54 -2.56 7.25
N TYR A 97 0.53 -2.97 7.94
CA TYR A 97 1.00 -2.26 9.14
C TYR A 97 1.60 -0.89 8.80
N ARG A 98 2.31 -0.81 7.68
CA ARG A 98 2.90 0.44 7.19
C ARG A 98 1.82 1.48 6.85
N ILE A 99 0.80 1.08 6.11
CA ILE A 99 -0.35 1.96 5.77
C ILE A 99 -1.12 2.34 7.04
N ALA A 100 -1.37 1.41 7.95
CA ALA A 100 -2.04 1.69 9.22
C ALA A 100 -1.27 2.73 10.06
N GLU A 101 0.06 2.62 10.12
CA GLU A 101 0.93 3.56 10.82
C GLU A 101 0.93 4.94 10.14
N MET A 102 1.02 5.01 8.82
CA MET A 102 0.96 6.27 8.06
C MET A 102 -0.35 7.02 8.31
N ILE A 103 -1.47 6.31 8.34
CA ILE A 103 -2.79 6.90 8.67
C ILE A 103 -2.81 7.39 10.12
N ALA A 104 -2.32 6.58 11.06
CA ALA A 104 -2.33 6.91 12.48
C ALA A 104 -1.44 8.10 12.85
N ARG A 105 -0.40 8.38 12.05
CA ARG A 105 0.51 9.54 12.24
C ARG A 105 -0.04 10.87 11.72
N GLN A 106 -1.18 10.87 11.01
CA GLN A 106 -1.79 12.14 10.57
C GLN A 106 -2.28 12.94 11.78
N SER A 107 -1.92 14.22 11.84
CA SER A 107 -2.18 15.09 13.01
C SER A 107 -3.67 15.31 13.31
N ASP A 108 -4.52 15.13 12.30
CA ASP A 108 -5.97 15.28 12.38
C ASP A 108 -6.72 13.93 12.42
N VAL A 109 -6.01 12.82 12.57
CA VAL A 109 -6.58 11.48 12.73
C VAL A 109 -6.39 11.00 14.16
N THR A 110 -7.49 10.72 14.86
CA THR A 110 -7.44 10.13 16.20
C THR A 110 -7.86 8.67 16.12
N VAL A 111 -6.96 7.76 16.50
CA VAL A 111 -7.24 6.32 16.56
C VAL A 111 -7.99 5.99 17.83
N LEU A 112 -9.22 5.48 17.71
CA LEU A 112 -10.07 5.09 18.86
C LEU A 112 -9.89 3.63 19.25
N VAL A 113 -9.86 2.73 18.26
CA VAL A 113 -9.80 1.27 18.48
C VAL A 113 -8.96 0.63 17.38
N VAL A 114 -8.14 -0.34 17.78
CA VAL A 114 -7.43 -1.24 16.85
C VAL A 114 -7.80 -2.69 17.19
N LYS A 115 -8.11 -3.50 16.17
CA LYS A 115 -8.31 -4.95 16.26
C LYS A 115 -7.45 -5.63 15.20
N ASP A 116 -6.37 -6.25 15.63
CA ASP A 116 -5.44 -6.97 14.77
C ASP A 116 -5.86 -8.45 14.68
N TYR A 117 -6.71 -8.74 13.70
CA TYR A 117 -7.12 -10.12 13.38
C TYR A 117 -6.12 -10.84 12.49
N ILE A 118 -4.98 -10.22 12.15
CA ILE A 118 -3.88 -10.91 11.46
C ILE A 118 -3.08 -11.68 12.50
N LYS A 119 -2.72 -11.02 13.62
CA LYS A 119 -2.02 -11.64 14.75
C LYS A 119 -2.94 -12.57 15.57
N ASN A 120 -4.21 -12.19 15.71
CA ASN A 120 -5.23 -12.92 16.48
C ASN A 120 -6.44 -13.22 15.58
N PRO A 121 -6.37 -14.20 14.66
CA PRO A 121 -7.45 -14.54 13.75
C PRO A 121 -8.73 -14.93 14.49
N LYS A 122 -9.89 -14.69 13.87
CA LYS A 122 -11.13 -15.20 14.41
C LYS A 122 -11.20 -16.73 14.30
N PRO A 123 -12.08 -17.40 15.09
CA PRO A 123 -12.19 -18.87 15.06
C PRO A 123 -12.41 -19.46 13.67
N ASN A 124 -13.15 -18.76 12.78
CA ASN A 124 -13.39 -19.16 11.39
C ASN A 124 -12.22 -18.91 10.44
N GLY A 125 -11.07 -18.44 10.93
CA GLY A 125 -9.90 -18.14 10.10
C GLY A 125 -9.87 -16.72 9.50
N TYR A 126 -10.86 -15.87 9.77
CA TYR A 126 -10.89 -14.49 9.28
C TYR A 126 -9.67 -13.68 9.73
N LYS A 127 -8.97 -13.06 8.78
CA LYS A 127 -7.84 -12.16 8.99
C LYS A 127 -8.11 -10.78 8.40
N SER A 128 -7.79 -9.73 9.13
CA SER A 128 -7.84 -8.33 8.70
C SER A 128 -7.28 -7.44 9.80
N TYR A 129 -6.70 -6.31 9.45
CA TYR A 129 -6.38 -5.25 10.41
C TYR A 129 -7.53 -4.24 10.41
N HIS A 130 -8.13 -3.99 11.56
CA HIS A 130 -9.22 -3.04 11.71
C HIS A 130 -8.78 -1.88 12.59
N MET A 131 -9.07 -0.67 12.16
CA MET A 131 -8.95 0.52 12.99
C MET A 131 -10.22 1.36 12.89
N VAL A 132 -10.65 1.91 14.01
CA VAL A 132 -11.70 2.92 14.07
C VAL A 132 -11.01 4.23 14.38
N VAL A 133 -11.21 5.21 13.53
CA VAL A 133 -10.63 6.54 13.69
C VAL A 133 -11.71 7.60 13.74
N THR A 134 -11.40 8.77 14.31
CA THR A 134 -12.16 10.01 14.07
C THR A 134 -11.31 10.98 13.30
N ILE A 135 -11.97 11.75 12.43
CA ILE A 135 -11.40 12.89 11.73
C ILE A 135 -12.32 14.09 11.85
N PRO A 136 -11.79 15.31 11.96
CA PRO A 136 -12.59 16.53 11.92
C PRO A 136 -13.07 16.82 10.49
N ILE A 137 -14.37 17.00 10.33
CA ILE A 137 -14.98 17.51 9.10
C ILE A 137 -15.26 18.98 9.30
N TYR A 138 -14.53 19.83 8.60
CA TYR A 138 -14.64 21.28 8.70
C TYR A 138 -15.87 21.77 7.94
N LEU A 139 -16.88 22.18 8.68
CA LEU A 139 -18.08 22.82 8.17
C LEU A 139 -18.01 24.35 8.37
N SER A 140 -19.01 25.08 7.85
CA SER A 140 -19.12 26.54 8.04
C SER A 140 -19.13 26.95 9.52
N ASP A 141 -19.74 26.12 10.37
CA ASP A 141 -19.90 26.38 11.81
C ASP A 141 -18.78 25.76 12.67
N GLY A 142 -17.75 25.17 12.02
CA GLY A 142 -16.62 24.58 12.70
C GLY A 142 -16.44 23.09 12.44
N PRO A 143 -15.42 22.46 13.06
CA PRO A 143 -15.12 21.05 12.87
C PRO A 143 -16.10 20.14 13.61
N VAL A 144 -16.45 19.02 12.97
CA VAL A 144 -17.27 17.95 13.56
C VAL A 144 -16.52 16.63 13.44
N ASP A 145 -16.10 16.05 14.58
CA ASP A 145 -15.41 14.77 14.62
C ASP A 145 -16.33 13.63 14.16
N THR A 146 -15.90 12.90 13.15
CA THR A 146 -16.69 11.84 12.53
C THR A 146 -15.93 10.53 12.50
N LYS A 147 -16.59 9.44 12.96
CA LYS A 147 -15.99 8.09 13.02
C LYS A 147 -15.91 7.46 11.62
N VAL A 148 -14.81 6.78 11.33
CA VAL A 148 -14.62 5.93 10.14
C VAL A 148 -14.00 4.62 10.56
N GLU A 149 -14.54 3.48 10.11
CA GLU A 149 -13.89 2.17 10.22
C GLU A 149 -13.00 1.93 9.00
N ILE A 150 -11.74 1.61 9.22
CA ILE A 150 -10.77 1.26 8.19
C ILE A 150 -10.40 -0.20 8.36
N GLN A 151 -10.61 -1.01 7.32
CA GLN A 151 -10.21 -2.41 7.24
C GLN A 151 -9.08 -2.53 6.24
N ILE A 152 -7.94 -3.09 6.66
CA ILE A 152 -6.77 -3.27 5.80
C ILE A 152 -6.48 -4.76 5.69
N ARG A 153 -6.30 -5.26 4.47
CA ARG A 153 -6.14 -6.68 4.13
C ARG A 153 -5.15 -6.84 3.01
N THR A 154 -4.61 -8.06 2.84
CA THR A 154 -4.00 -8.46 1.58
C THR A 154 -5.07 -8.92 0.57
N ILE A 155 -4.66 -9.13 -0.68
CA ILE A 155 -5.52 -9.69 -1.73
C ILE A 155 -6.07 -11.06 -1.29
N ALA A 156 -5.24 -11.92 -0.72
CA ALA A 156 -5.66 -13.26 -0.26
C ALA A 156 -6.65 -13.20 0.90
N MET A 157 -6.44 -12.29 1.87
CA MET A 157 -7.38 -12.06 2.96
C MET A 157 -8.74 -11.54 2.45
N ASP A 158 -8.74 -10.62 1.47
CA ASP A 158 -10.01 -10.08 0.91
C ASP A 158 -10.72 -11.11 0.03
N PHE A 159 -9.99 -11.93 -0.73
CA PHE A 159 -10.53 -13.06 -1.48
C PHE A 159 -11.33 -13.99 -0.55
N TRP A 160 -10.69 -14.49 0.50
CA TRP A 160 -11.34 -15.40 1.44
C TRP A 160 -12.54 -14.75 2.13
N ALA A 161 -12.38 -13.55 2.70
CA ALA A 161 -13.42 -12.87 3.45
C ALA A 161 -14.65 -12.50 2.59
N SER A 162 -14.43 -12.21 1.30
CA SER A 162 -15.51 -11.89 0.36
C SER A 162 -16.33 -13.13 -0.02
N LEU A 163 -15.70 -14.30 -0.13
CA LEU A 163 -16.37 -15.55 -0.46
C LEU A 163 -17.03 -16.19 0.77
N GLU A 164 -16.37 -16.17 1.93
CA GLU A 164 -16.93 -16.63 3.19
C GLU A 164 -18.27 -15.94 3.47
N HIS A 165 -18.32 -14.62 3.38
CA HIS A 165 -19.56 -13.87 3.57
C HIS A 165 -20.68 -14.29 2.60
N LYS A 166 -20.35 -14.58 1.32
CA LYS A 166 -21.36 -15.03 0.34
C LYS A 166 -21.85 -16.44 0.60
N ILE A 167 -20.97 -17.33 1.06
CA ILE A 167 -21.29 -18.72 1.39
C ILE A 167 -22.12 -18.76 2.67
N TYR A 168 -21.66 -18.09 3.73
CA TYR A 168 -22.31 -18.09 5.03
C TYR A 168 -23.70 -17.44 5.01
N TYR A 169 -23.87 -16.37 4.22
CA TYR A 169 -25.16 -15.68 4.09
C TYR A 169 -26.29 -16.59 3.54
N LYS A 170 -25.94 -17.59 2.69
CA LYS A 170 -26.91 -18.54 2.14
C LYS A 170 -27.50 -19.49 3.20
N PHE A 171 -26.80 -19.68 4.31
CA PHE A 171 -27.19 -20.60 5.40
C PHE A 171 -27.87 -19.89 6.58
N GLU A 172 -28.10 -18.58 6.50
CA GLU A 172 -28.74 -17.79 7.57
C GLU A 172 -28.14 -18.02 8.99
N GLY A 173 -26.85 -18.38 9.06
CA GLY A 173 -26.15 -18.67 10.32
C GLY A 173 -26.26 -20.11 10.82
N ASN A 174 -26.88 -21.02 10.08
CA ASN A 174 -27.04 -22.45 10.43
C ASN A 174 -26.19 -23.36 9.52
N ALA A 175 -24.96 -22.92 9.20
CA ALA A 175 -24.05 -23.75 8.41
C ALA A 175 -23.65 -25.01 9.21
N PRO A 176 -23.63 -26.20 8.58
CA PRO A 176 -23.12 -27.42 9.22
C PRO A 176 -21.65 -27.27 9.64
N ASP A 177 -21.26 -27.86 10.77
CA ASP A 177 -19.91 -27.74 11.36
C ASP A 177 -18.78 -28.07 10.37
N TYR A 178 -19.00 -29.06 9.50
CA TYR A 178 -18.00 -29.44 8.50
C TYR A 178 -17.70 -28.30 7.51
N LEU A 179 -18.69 -27.45 7.16
CA LEU A 179 -18.46 -26.29 6.28
C LEU A 179 -17.64 -25.20 6.98
N GLU A 180 -17.81 -25.02 8.28
CA GLU A 180 -16.98 -24.07 9.05
C GLU A 180 -15.52 -24.56 9.08
N GLN A 181 -15.30 -25.87 9.24
CA GLN A 181 -13.97 -26.48 9.20
C GLN A 181 -13.33 -26.32 7.80
N GLU A 182 -14.08 -26.57 6.73
CA GLU A 182 -13.59 -26.39 5.36
C GLU A 182 -13.30 -24.92 5.04
N LEU A 183 -14.13 -23.99 5.50
CA LEU A 183 -13.87 -22.56 5.35
C LEU A 183 -12.61 -22.14 6.10
N LYS A 184 -12.38 -22.70 7.29
CA LYS A 184 -11.14 -22.47 8.03
C LYS A 184 -9.92 -23.03 7.31
N ALA A 185 -10.02 -24.25 6.76
CA ALA A 185 -8.96 -24.85 5.97
C ALA A 185 -8.63 -24.00 4.73
N CYS A 186 -9.65 -23.44 4.05
CA CYS A 186 -9.45 -22.48 2.97
C CYS A 186 -8.75 -21.19 3.43
N ALA A 187 -9.04 -20.70 4.64
CA ALA A 187 -8.34 -19.54 5.20
C ALA A 187 -6.85 -19.82 5.45
N ASP A 188 -6.54 -21.01 5.98
CA ASP A 188 -5.18 -21.44 6.23
C ASP A 188 -4.39 -21.63 4.91
N MET A 189 -5.02 -22.15 3.85
CA MET A 189 -4.42 -22.24 2.51
C MET A 189 -4.18 -20.85 1.90
N ALA A 190 -5.13 -19.92 2.03
CA ALA A 190 -4.98 -18.56 1.54
C ALA A 190 -3.82 -17.82 2.24
N ASP A 191 -3.69 -18.02 3.55
CA ASP A 191 -2.57 -17.45 4.33
C ASP A 191 -1.22 -18.03 3.92
N MET A 192 -1.15 -19.35 3.69
CA MET A 192 0.07 -20.02 3.23
C MET A 192 0.50 -19.50 1.85
N LEU A 193 -0.47 -19.30 0.94
CA LEU A 193 -0.20 -18.76 -0.39
C LEU A 193 0.28 -17.30 -0.31
N ASP A 194 -0.36 -16.48 0.50
CA ASP A 194 0.00 -15.07 0.72
C ASP A 194 1.45 -14.95 1.22
N ASN A 195 1.81 -15.74 2.25
CA ASN A 195 3.17 -15.80 2.79
C ASN A 195 4.20 -16.30 1.76
N LYS A 196 3.81 -17.26 0.90
CA LYS A 196 4.69 -17.76 -0.15
C LYS A 196 4.96 -16.70 -1.22
N MET A 197 3.91 -15.98 -1.65
CA MET A 197 4.04 -14.88 -2.60
C MET A 197 4.92 -13.75 -2.06
N PHE A 198 4.76 -13.41 -0.78
CA PHE A 198 5.63 -12.43 -0.13
C PHE A 198 7.10 -12.88 -0.10
N SER A 199 7.37 -14.14 0.24
CA SER A 199 8.73 -14.70 0.24
C SER A 199 9.37 -14.66 -1.16
N LEU A 200 8.60 -14.95 -2.21
CA LEU A 200 9.07 -14.84 -3.60
C LEU A 200 9.38 -13.38 -3.97
N ASN A 201 8.53 -12.44 -3.58
CA ASN A 201 8.77 -11.01 -3.80
C ASN A 201 10.07 -10.56 -3.13
N GLN A 202 10.31 -10.96 -1.88
CA GLN A 202 11.56 -10.65 -1.17
C GLN A 202 12.80 -11.22 -1.90
N ALA A 203 12.72 -12.46 -2.39
CA ALA A 203 13.82 -13.09 -3.12
C ALA A 203 14.14 -12.33 -4.43
N ILE A 204 13.10 -11.96 -5.19
CA ILE A 204 13.26 -11.20 -6.45
C ILE A 204 13.85 -9.81 -6.17
N THR A 205 13.37 -9.11 -5.14
CA THR A 205 13.89 -7.80 -4.75
C THR A 205 15.38 -7.87 -4.41
N LYS A 206 15.78 -8.89 -3.62
CA LYS A 206 17.19 -9.09 -3.27
C LYS A 206 18.06 -9.32 -4.50
N ILE A 207 17.64 -10.16 -5.43
CA ILE A 207 18.38 -10.43 -6.68
C ILE A 207 18.51 -9.13 -7.49
N ALA A 208 17.44 -8.35 -7.60
CA ALA A 208 17.47 -7.08 -8.33
C ALA A 208 18.43 -6.06 -7.70
N GLU A 209 18.46 -5.98 -6.36
CA GLU A 209 19.41 -5.11 -5.64
C GLU A 209 20.87 -5.55 -5.83
N GLU A 210 21.15 -6.85 -5.80
CA GLU A 210 22.48 -7.41 -6.06
C GLU A 210 22.95 -7.08 -7.49
N GLN A 211 22.08 -7.29 -8.49
CA GLN A 211 22.38 -6.95 -9.88
C GLN A 211 22.58 -5.44 -10.10
N ALA A 212 21.83 -4.60 -9.41
CA ALA A 212 22.01 -3.15 -9.49
C ALA A 212 23.36 -2.71 -8.94
N LYS A 213 23.79 -3.28 -7.81
CA LYS A 213 25.11 -3.02 -7.21
C LYS A 213 26.25 -3.48 -8.11
N GLU A 214 26.14 -4.66 -8.75
CA GLU A 214 27.13 -5.17 -9.69
C GLU A 214 27.28 -4.26 -10.92
N LYS A 215 26.15 -3.79 -11.48
CA LYS A 215 26.16 -2.87 -12.62
C LYS A 215 26.79 -1.51 -12.27
N GLU A 216 26.52 -1.00 -11.08
CA GLU A 216 27.10 0.27 -10.61
C GLU A 216 28.60 0.12 -10.39
N ALA A 217 29.05 -0.97 -9.75
CA ALA A 217 30.48 -1.27 -9.56
C ALA A 217 31.21 -1.42 -10.91
N ALA A 218 30.59 -2.07 -11.91
CA ALA A 218 31.15 -2.20 -13.24
C ALA A 218 31.31 -0.85 -13.95
N LYS A 219 30.34 0.05 -13.84
CA LYS A 219 30.41 1.41 -14.40
C LYS A 219 31.56 2.21 -13.77
N VAL A 220 31.67 2.20 -12.44
CA VAL A 220 32.74 2.89 -11.73
C VAL A 220 34.11 2.35 -12.15
N ALA A 221 34.26 1.03 -12.29
CA ALA A 221 35.51 0.41 -12.74
C ALA A 221 35.86 0.80 -14.20
N GLU A 222 34.89 0.95 -15.08
CA GLU A 222 35.09 1.39 -16.45
C GLU A 222 35.49 2.87 -16.53
N GLU A 223 34.86 3.73 -15.73
CA GLU A 223 35.19 5.16 -15.61
C GLU A 223 36.62 5.34 -15.08
N MET A 224 37.03 4.58 -14.05
CA MET A 224 38.40 4.62 -13.51
C MET A 224 39.43 4.19 -14.58
N LYS A 225 39.16 3.12 -15.34
CA LYS A 225 40.06 2.69 -16.43
C LYS A 225 40.16 3.72 -17.56
N LYS A 226 39.10 4.48 -17.82
CA LYS A 226 39.11 5.54 -18.81
C LYS A 226 39.93 6.73 -18.32
N ALA A 227 39.79 7.13 -17.08
CA ALA A 227 40.58 8.21 -16.46
C ALA A 227 42.10 7.84 -16.45
N GLU A 228 42.47 6.59 -16.12
CA GLU A 228 43.86 6.13 -16.15
C GLU A 228 44.48 6.16 -17.58
N ARG A 229 43.68 5.97 -18.60
CA ARG A 229 44.15 6.06 -20.02
C ARG A 229 44.34 7.47 -20.49
N GLU A 230 43.60 8.44 -19.98
CA GLU A 230 43.70 9.85 -20.35
C GLU A 230 44.87 10.55 -19.61
N ASP A 231 45.39 9.96 -18.51
CA ASP A 231 46.47 10.53 -17.70
C ASP A 231 47.87 10.01 -18.08
N VAL A 232 48.01 9.24 -19.20
CA VAL A 232 49.32 8.85 -19.72
C VAL A 232 49.88 10.00 -20.54
N PRO A 233 50.94 10.70 -20.13
CA PRO A 233 51.53 11.80 -20.87
C PRO A 233 52.13 11.22 -22.18
N ALA A 234 51.79 11.86 -23.31
CA ALA A 234 52.37 11.57 -24.61
C ALA A 234 53.89 11.61 -24.52
N GLY A 235 54.51 10.41 -24.62
CA GLY A 235 55.95 10.25 -24.60
C GLY A 235 56.61 11.04 -25.72
N ASN A 236 57.55 11.88 -25.33
CA ASN A 236 58.41 12.72 -26.13
C ASN A 236 59.12 11.83 -27.17
N GLU A 237 58.63 11.76 -28.41
CA GLU A 237 59.42 11.30 -29.56
C GLU A 237 60.48 12.35 -29.87
N GLN A 238 61.71 12.12 -29.36
CA GLN A 238 62.90 12.82 -29.81
C GLN A 238 63.34 12.25 -31.14
N GLU A 239 63.14 12.97 -32.24
CA GLU A 239 63.83 12.76 -33.53
C GLU A 239 65.33 12.84 -33.32
N PRO A 240 66.14 11.89 -33.88
CA PRO A 240 67.59 12.05 -33.94
C PRO A 240 67.97 12.97 -35.12
N LYS A 241 68.63 14.08 -34.82
CA LYS A 241 69.22 15.05 -35.74
C LYS A 241 70.30 14.43 -36.58
N ASP A 242 70.22 14.68 -37.87
CA ASP A 242 71.20 14.61 -38.97
C ASP A 242 72.68 14.69 -38.59
N GLY A 243 73.44 13.76 -39.18
CA GLY A 243 74.87 13.85 -39.44
C GLY A 243 75.19 13.60 -40.91
N LYS A 244 75.38 14.70 -41.68
CA LYS A 244 75.90 14.68 -43.03
C LYS A 244 77.26 13.98 -43.06
N ARG A 245 77.45 13.07 -44.07
CA ARG A 245 78.71 13.09 -44.87
C ARG A 245 78.49 12.45 -46.29
N SER A 246 78.93 13.21 -47.24
CA SER A 246 79.20 13.09 -48.61
C SER A 246 79.96 11.80 -49.07
N GLY A 247 79.69 11.39 -50.34
CA GLY A 247 80.62 10.65 -51.15
C GLY A 247 80.03 9.66 -52.13
N GLU A 248 79.86 10.17 -53.35
CA GLU A 248 80.20 9.60 -54.70
C GLU A 248 79.82 8.16 -55.10
N SER A 249 79.06 8.20 -56.09
CA SER A 249 79.24 7.63 -57.50
C SER A 249 79.09 6.11 -57.67
N ALA A 250 78.36 5.91 -58.68
CA ALA A 250 78.47 5.03 -59.85
C ALA A 250 77.45 3.89 -60.02
N SER A 251 76.59 4.12 -61.00
CA SER A 251 76.47 3.31 -62.22
C SER A 251 75.95 1.87 -62.09
N GLY A 252 74.92 1.64 -62.86
CA GLY A 252 74.75 0.31 -63.48
C GLY A 252 73.35 -0.28 -63.34
N ASN A 253 72.41 0.11 -64.10
CA ASN A 253 71.85 -0.51 -65.31
C ASN A 253 71.21 -1.91 -65.15
N ARG A 254 70.00 -1.95 -65.62
CA ARG A 254 69.28 -3.05 -66.29
C ARG A 254 68.57 -4.16 -65.53
N LYS A 255 67.29 -4.12 -65.76
CA LYS A 255 66.40 -4.97 -66.60
C LYS A 255 65.79 -6.19 -65.85
N GLU A 256 64.49 -6.16 -65.96
CA GLU A 256 63.55 -7.18 -66.45
C GLU A 256 63.61 -8.57 -65.75
N ALA A 257 62.57 -8.94 -65.09
CA ALA A 257 61.45 -9.74 -65.55
C ALA A 257 60.36 -9.72 -64.49
#